data_b7e7df21113ea9b3bbcb622915d414a2
#
_entry.id   b7e7df21113ea9b3bbcb622915d414a2
#
_cell.length_a   1.000
_cell.length_b   1.000
_cell.length_c   1.000
_cell.angle_alpha   90.00
_cell.angle_beta   90.00
_cell.angle_gamma   90.00
#
_symmetry.space_group_name_H-M   'P 1'
#
loop_
_entity.id
_entity.type
_entity.pdbx_description
1 polymer ?
#
loop_
_entity_poly.entity_id
_entity_poly.type
_entity_poly.pdbx_seq_one_letter_code
_entity_poly.pdbx_strand_id
1 'polypeptide(L)'
;MKRGVFKRRKHEMPGLNTAALPDLIFTVLFFFMIVTHMRDVDLQVRYDVPQGTELQKLAHKSAVCNVYVGRLQGHTDKGTAHTEKTDVTDQEFYIQLNNRLATIDDIKAFVEEERAKMSSDDQPRMTVSIKADRDVPFGMIAEIKQALQQSFALKVNYSAGKKK
;
A
#
# COMPACT_ATOMS: atom_id res chain seq x y z
N MET A 1 -84.12 31.30 7.21
CA MET A 1 -83.19 30.17 7.02
C MET A 1 -81.91 30.66 6.40
N LYS A 2 -80.82 30.78 7.19
CA LYS A 2 -79.48 31.19 6.68
C LYS A 2 -78.68 29.94 6.38
N ARG A 3 -78.37 29.67 5.08
CA ARG A 3 -77.51 28.59 4.68
C ARG A 3 -76.06 28.95 4.95
N GLY A 4 -75.40 28.28 5.88
CA GLY A 4 -73.99 28.42 6.17
C GLY A 4 -73.17 27.84 5.00
N VAL A 5 -72.39 28.71 4.35
CA VAL A 5 -71.45 28.33 3.30
C VAL A 5 -70.19 27.77 3.98
N PHE A 6 -70.00 26.47 3.97
CA PHE A 6 -68.74 25.83 4.42
C PHE A 6 -67.61 26.19 3.46
N LYS A 7 -66.74 27.11 3.87
CA LYS A 7 -65.53 27.47 3.12
C LYS A 7 -64.50 26.34 3.31
N ARG A 8 -64.30 25.50 2.23
CA ARG A 8 -63.25 24.48 2.20
C ARG A 8 -61.89 25.17 2.35
N ARG A 9 -61.20 24.90 3.45
CA ARG A 9 -59.78 25.27 3.60
C ARG A 9 -58.96 24.47 2.56
N LYS A 10 -58.31 25.22 1.64
CA LYS A 10 -57.30 24.61 0.79
C LYS A 10 -56.14 24.10 1.70
N HIS A 11 -55.91 22.83 1.73
CA HIS A 11 -54.67 22.25 2.28
C HIS A 11 -53.57 22.65 1.30
N GLU A 12 -52.78 23.62 1.67
CA GLU A 12 -51.50 23.89 1.03
C GLU A 12 -50.58 22.71 1.40
N MET A 13 -50.14 21.90 0.44
CA MET A 13 -49.13 20.91 0.63
C MET A 13 -47.85 21.63 1.04
N PRO A 14 -47.22 21.26 2.18
CA PRO A 14 -45.92 21.85 2.54
C PRO A 14 -44.95 21.55 1.41
N GLY A 15 -44.35 22.59 0.82
CA GLY A 15 -43.32 22.48 -0.18
C GLY A 15 -42.16 21.62 0.35
N LEU A 16 -41.72 20.62 -0.40
CA LEU A 16 -40.54 19.84 -0.06
C LEU A 16 -39.36 20.80 0.10
N ASN A 17 -38.81 20.88 1.29
CA ASN A 17 -37.61 21.67 1.55
C ASN A 17 -36.38 20.96 0.92
N THR A 18 -36.10 21.28 -0.35
CA THR A 18 -34.98 20.71 -1.11
C THR A 18 -33.62 21.31 -0.72
N ALA A 19 -33.60 22.30 0.20
CA ALA A 19 -32.37 22.97 0.62
C ALA A 19 -31.38 22.02 1.33
N ALA A 20 -31.88 20.92 1.93
CA ALA A 20 -31.04 19.92 2.61
C ALA A 20 -30.44 18.86 1.67
N LEU A 21 -30.93 18.73 0.44
CA LEU A 21 -30.43 17.74 -0.53
C LEU A 21 -28.98 17.99 -0.97
N PRO A 22 -28.55 19.22 -1.29
CA PRO A 22 -27.17 19.50 -1.65
C PRO A 22 -26.18 19.22 -0.51
N ASP A 23 -26.58 19.48 0.73
CA ASP A 23 -25.74 19.23 1.90
C ASP A 23 -25.52 17.73 2.14
N LEU A 24 -26.56 16.92 2.01
CA LEU A 24 -26.48 15.47 2.11
C LEU A 24 -25.56 14.89 1.02
N ILE A 25 -25.72 15.34 -0.23
CA ILE A 25 -24.87 14.89 -1.35
C ILE A 25 -23.41 15.31 -1.09
N PHE A 26 -23.18 16.54 -0.63
CA PHE A 26 -21.82 17.04 -0.33
C PHE A 26 -21.18 16.24 0.80
N THR A 27 -21.92 15.97 1.89
CA THR A 27 -21.44 15.19 3.02
C THR A 27 -21.08 13.76 2.61
N VAL A 28 -21.90 13.12 1.78
CA VAL A 28 -21.63 11.77 1.26
C VAL A 28 -20.40 11.76 0.36
N LEU A 29 -20.26 12.73 -0.55
CA LEU A 29 -19.07 12.86 -1.41
C LEU A 29 -17.81 13.11 -0.58
N PHE A 30 -17.89 13.98 0.44
CA PHE A 30 -16.77 14.25 1.36
C PHE A 30 -16.40 13.01 2.17
N PHE A 31 -17.39 12.25 2.65
CA PHE A 31 -17.16 10.97 3.33
C PHE A 31 -16.43 9.97 2.41
N PHE A 32 -16.87 9.80 1.16
CA PHE A 32 -16.18 8.94 0.21
C PHE A 32 -14.77 9.44 -0.09
N MET A 33 -14.55 10.75 -0.18
CA MET A 33 -13.22 11.33 -0.39
C MET A 33 -12.26 10.96 0.75
N ILE A 34 -12.72 10.99 2.02
CA ILE A 34 -11.89 10.59 3.16
C ILE A 34 -11.65 9.08 3.19
N VAL A 35 -12.69 8.28 2.92
CA VAL A 35 -12.60 6.80 2.97
C VAL A 35 -11.76 6.23 1.83
N THR A 36 -11.75 6.89 0.67
CA THR A 36 -10.95 6.46 -0.50
C THR A 36 -9.49 6.89 -0.46
N HIS A 37 -9.00 7.40 0.67
CA HIS A 37 -7.59 7.72 0.81
C HIS A 37 -6.76 6.45 0.61
N MET A 38 -6.01 6.39 -0.49
CA MET A 38 -5.14 5.25 -0.79
C MET A 38 -4.07 5.17 0.29
N ARG A 39 -3.89 3.98 0.84
CA ARG A 39 -2.76 3.71 1.73
C ARG A 39 -1.48 3.80 0.91
N ASP A 40 -0.78 4.90 1.04
CA ASP A 40 0.60 4.99 0.59
C ASP A 40 1.49 4.19 1.55
N VAL A 41 2.43 3.43 0.99
CA VAL A 41 3.42 2.71 1.79
C VAL A 41 4.45 3.71 2.25
N ASP A 42 4.56 3.91 3.56
CA ASP A 42 5.62 4.74 4.15
C ASP A 42 6.96 4.04 4.00
N LEU A 43 7.79 4.54 3.09
CA LEU A 43 9.11 4.01 2.84
C LEU A 43 10.09 4.48 3.91
N GLN A 44 10.54 3.55 4.75
CA GLN A 44 11.58 3.77 5.75
C GLN A 44 12.99 3.55 5.17
N VAL A 45 13.06 2.83 4.06
CA VAL A 45 14.31 2.59 3.34
C VAL A 45 14.38 3.43 2.06
N ARG A 46 15.55 4.03 1.82
CA ARG A 46 15.89 4.68 0.56
C ARG A 46 16.52 3.66 -0.36
N TYR A 47 16.04 3.57 -1.58
CA TYR A 47 16.60 2.70 -2.61
C TYR A 47 16.62 3.40 -3.97
N ASP A 48 17.68 3.20 -4.74
CA ASP A 48 17.81 3.64 -6.13
C ASP A 48 17.85 2.39 -7.01
N VAL A 49 16.75 2.13 -7.72
CA VAL A 49 16.62 0.90 -8.51
C VAL A 49 17.61 0.88 -9.67
N PRO A 50 18.20 -0.28 -10.00
CA PRO A 50 19.07 -0.43 -11.17
C PRO A 50 18.33 -0.07 -12.45
N GLN A 51 19.07 0.43 -13.45
CA GLN A 51 18.49 0.78 -14.74
C GLN A 51 18.43 -0.44 -15.66
N GLY A 52 17.27 -0.64 -16.31
CA GLY A 52 17.04 -1.72 -17.27
C GLY A 52 16.64 -1.18 -18.65
N THR A 53 16.99 -1.89 -19.69
CA THR A 53 16.60 -1.59 -21.08
C THR A 53 15.29 -2.26 -21.45
N GLU A 54 15.10 -3.52 -21.00
CA GLU A 54 13.92 -4.34 -21.27
C GLU A 54 13.02 -4.38 -20.02
N LEU A 55 12.03 -3.48 -19.95
CA LEU A 55 11.10 -3.40 -18.83
C LEU A 55 9.71 -3.87 -19.23
N GLN A 56 9.17 -4.81 -18.46
CA GLN A 56 7.79 -5.27 -18.60
C GLN A 56 6.92 -4.73 -17.45
N LYS A 57 5.70 -4.28 -17.79
CA LYS A 57 4.73 -3.89 -16.77
C LYS A 57 4.05 -5.14 -16.20
N LEU A 58 3.90 -5.17 -14.88
CA LEU A 58 3.12 -6.22 -14.21
C LEU A 58 1.65 -6.12 -14.61
N ALA A 59 1.10 -7.23 -15.12
CA ALA A 59 -0.27 -7.27 -15.63
C ALA A 59 -1.32 -7.19 -14.50
N HIS A 60 -1.05 -7.83 -13.35
CA HIS A 60 -1.98 -7.91 -12.23
C HIS A 60 -1.39 -7.20 -11.00
N LYS A 61 -1.74 -5.94 -10.82
CA LYS A 61 -1.24 -5.13 -9.69
C LYS A 61 -1.83 -5.55 -8.34
N SER A 62 -3.03 -6.13 -8.33
CA SER A 62 -3.73 -6.61 -7.12
C SER A 62 -3.04 -7.77 -6.43
N ALA A 63 -2.28 -8.57 -7.18
CA ALA A 63 -1.57 -9.76 -6.69
C ALA A 63 -0.06 -9.51 -6.52
N VAL A 64 0.36 -8.25 -6.33
CA VAL A 64 1.79 -7.90 -6.18
C VAL A 64 2.09 -7.53 -4.74
N CYS A 65 3.02 -8.28 -4.12
CA CYS A 65 3.63 -7.94 -2.84
C CYS A 65 4.97 -7.26 -3.06
N ASN A 66 5.24 -6.17 -2.36
CA ASN A 66 6.49 -5.45 -2.51
C ASN A 66 7.43 -5.73 -1.34
N VAL A 67 8.68 -6.04 -1.69
CA VAL A 67 9.81 -6.15 -0.77
C VAL A 67 10.80 -5.07 -1.14
N TYR A 68 11.10 -4.18 -0.22
CA TYR A 68 12.04 -3.08 -0.43
C TYR A 68 13.35 -3.42 0.27
N VAL A 69 14.47 -3.17 -0.41
CA VAL A 69 15.81 -3.39 0.14
C VAL A 69 16.65 -2.15 -0.13
N GLY A 70 17.11 -1.50 0.93
CA GLY A 70 17.87 -0.26 0.80
C GLY A 70 18.45 0.22 2.10
N ARG A 71 19.03 1.40 2.09
CA ARG A 71 19.58 2.07 3.27
C ARG A 71 18.48 2.76 4.06
N LEU A 72 18.62 2.83 5.38
CA LEU A 72 17.63 3.50 6.23
C LEU A 72 17.50 4.99 5.88
N GLN A 73 16.27 5.48 5.74
CA GLN A 73 16.00 6.89 5.53
C GLN A 73 16.33 7.68 6.82
N GLY A 74 17.31 8.59 6.78
CA GLY A 74 17.74 9.35 7.95
C GLY A 74 19.11 8.99 8.52
N HIS A 75 19.74 7.93 8.05
CA HIS A 75 21.17 7.69 8.31
C HIS A 75 21.99 8.47 7.27
N THR A 76 22.15 9.77 7.51
CA THR A 76 23.26 10.51 6.90
C THR A 76 24.52 10.06 7.63
N ASP A 77 25.61 9.80 6.90
CA ASP A 77 26.96 9.39 7.34
C ASP A 77 27.62 10.35 8.36
N LYS A 78 26.89 10.84 9.38
CA LYS A 78 27.46 11.65 10.46
C LYS A 78 26.82 11.23 11.78
N GLY A 79 27.65 10.51 12.55
CA GLY A 79 27.37 10.08 13.90
C GLY A 79 26.61 11.09 14.75
N THR A 80 25.41 10.73 15.09
CA THR A 80 24.76 11.14 16.34
C THR A 80 23.86 10.00 16.77
N ALA A 81 24.36 9.33 17.80
CA ALA A 81 23.63 8.38 18.59
C ALA A 81 22.38 9.05 19.18
N HIS A 82 21.25 8.39 19.06
CA HIS A 82 20.19 8.22 20.06
C HIS A 82 18.95 7.68 19.35
N THR A 83 18.90 6.39 19.15
CA THR A 83 17.64 5.68 19.09
C THR A 83 17.86 4.30 19.71
N GLU A 84 16.91 3.91 20.55
CA GLU A 84 16.93 2.75 21.41
C GLU A 84 17.46 1.48 20.73
N LYS A 85 18.35 0.80 21.46
CA LYS A 85 18.94 -0.48 21.11
C LYS A 85 17.83 -1.52 20.84
N THR A 86 17.49 -1.67 19.60
CA THR A 86 17.12 -2.98 19.07
C THR A 86 18.42 -3.50 18.43
N ASP A 87 18.81 -4.74 18.71
CA ASP A 87 20.04 -5.39 18.22
C ASP A 87 20.14 -5.36 16.70
N VAL A 88 20.43 -4.19 16.15
CA VAL A 88 20.66 -3.99 14.73
C VAL A 88 22.16 -4.03 14.54
N THR A 89 22.66 -5.22 14.25
CA THR A 89 23.98 -5.47 13.66
C THR A 89 24.27 -4.39 12.63
N ASP A 90 25.54 -3.98 12.49
CA ASP A 90 26.11 -3.02 11.53
C ASP A 90 25.77 -3.36 10.05
N GLN A 91 24.49 -3.54 9.73
CA GLN A 91 24.02 -3.79 8.38
C GLN A 91 23.81 -2.48 7.65
N GLU A 92 24.52 -2.29 6.56
CA GLU A 92 24.38 -1.13 5.69
C GLU A 92 23.02 -1.10 4.97
N PHE A 93 22.38 -2.28 4.78
CA PHE A 93 21.11 -2.44 4.06
C PHE A 93 20.05 -3.14 4.91
N TYR A 94 18.82 -2.66 4.78
CA TYR A 94 17.66 -3.13 5.53
C TYR A 94 16.58 -3.62 4.58
N ILE A 95 15.82 -4.60 5.04
CA ILE A 95 14.64 -5.11 4.34
C ILE A 95 13.41 -4.45 4.95
N GLN A 96 12.53 -3.94 4.10
CA GLN A 96 11.23 -3.42 4.50
C GLN A 96 10.13 -4.22 3.80
N LEU A 97 9.21 -4.74 4.59
CA LEU A 97 8.00 -5.44 4.16
C LEU A 97 6.79 -4.54 4.47
N ASN A 98 6.11 -4.05 3.44
CA ASN A 98 5.09 -3.01 3.60
C ASN A 98 5.63 -1.78 4.37
N ASN A 99 5.11 -1.52 5.58
CA ASN A 99 5.44 -0.34 6.39
C ASN A 99 6.37 -0.63 7.57
N ARG A 100 6.99 -1.82 7.64
CA ARG A 100 7.87 -2.20 8.76
C ARG A 100 9.20 -2.74 8.27
N LEU A 101 10.25 -2.45 9.02
CA LEU A 101 11.54 -3.12 8.86
C LEU A 101 11.39 -4.58 9.29
N ALA A 102 12.07 -5.46 8.61
CA ALA A 102 11.97 -6.89 8.79
C ALA A 102 13.30 -7.58 8.55
N THR A 103 13.40 -8.80 9.03
CA THR A 103 14.52 -9.71 8.78
C THR A 103 14.20 -10.69 7.65
N ILE A 104 15.19 -11.47 7.24
CA ILE A 104 15.00 -12.52 6.22
C ILE A 104 14.00 -13.57 6.71
N ASP A 105 14.02 -13.89 8.01
CA ASP A 105 13.13 -14.89 8.61
C ASP A 105 11.66 -14.46 8.61
N ASP A 106 11.40 -13.16 8.67
CA ASP A 106 10.05 -12.60 8.64
C ASP A 106 9.39 -12.72 7.26
N ILE A 107 10.17 -12.94 6.19
CA ILE A 107 9.68 -13.01 4.81
C ILE A 107 8.64 -14.12 4.65
N LYS A 108 8.86 -15.28 5.28
CA LYS A 108 7.93 -16.40 5.19
C LYS A 108 6.56 -16.05 5.77
N ALA A 109 6.54 -15.53 7.00
CA ALA A 109 5.31 -15.12 7.67
C ALA A 109 4.57 -14.02 6.88
N PHE A 110 5.33 -13.06 6.34
CA PHE A 110 4.80 -11.99 5.50
C PHE A 110 4.12 -12.52 4.23
N VAL A 111 4.75 -13.45 3.52
CA VAL A 111 4.19 -14.04 2.29
C VAL A 111 2.90 -14.79 2.59
N GLU A 112 2.86 -15.54 3.70
CA GLU A 112 1.66 -16.29 4.13
C GLU A 112 0.53 -15.32 4.50
N GLU A 113 0.82 -14.24 5.22
CA GLU A 113 -0.14 -13.19 5.59
C GLU A 113 -0.72 -12.48 4.35
N GLU A 114 0.14 -12.06 3.42
CA GLU A 114 -0.29 -11.39 2.20
C GLU A 114 -1.11 -12.32 1.29
N ARG A 115 -0.74 -13.59 1.21
CA ARG A 115 -1.50 -14.60 0.47
C ARG A 115 -2.89 -14.81 1.07
N ALA A 116 -3.02 -14.83 2.39
CA ALA A 116 -4.29 -14.98 3.08
C ALA A 116 -5.25 -13.79 2.85
N LYS A 117 -4.70 -12.58 2.60
CA LYS A 117 -5.48 -11.37 2.28
C LYS A 117 -5.99 -11.33 0.83
N MET A 118 -5.38 -12.12 -0.05
CA MET A 118 -5.73 -12.14 -1.47
C MET A 118 -6.97 -13.00 -1.73
N SER A 119 -7.71 -12.67 -2.78
CA SER A 119 -8.80 -13.52 -3.26
C SER A 119 -8.25 -14.88 -3.75
N SER A 120 -9.11 -15.91 -3.76
CA SER A 120 -8.75 -17.24 -4.27
C SER A 120 -8.21 -17.23 -5.70
N ASP A 121 -8.69 -16.29 -6.53
CA ASP A 121 -8.29 -16.15 -7.92
C ASP A 121 -6.92 -15.47 -8.09
N ASP A 122 -6.54 -14.61 -7.13
CA ASP A 122 -5.28 -13.87 -7.13
C ASP A 122 -4.13 -14.66 -6.47
N GLN A 123 -4.43 -15.55 -5.51
CA GLN A 123 -3.41 -16.36 -4.82
C GLN A 123 -2.45 -17.10 -5.76
N PRO A 124 -2.91 -17.81 -6.83
CA PRO A 124 -2.01 -18.50 -7.75
C PRO A 124 -1.22 -17.54 -8.65
N ARG A 125 -1.64 -16.27 -8.74
CA ARG A 125 -0.99 -15.22 -9.54
C ARG A 125 -0.08 -14.33 -8.71
N MET A 126 0.00 -14.57 -7.40
CA MET A 126 0.84 -13.80 -6.49
C MET A 126 2.24 -13.64 -7.03
N THR A 127 2.70 -12.40 -7.10
CA THR A 127 4.03 -12.05 -7.58
C THR A 127 4.71 -11.18 -6.53
N VAL A 128 5.92 -11.53 -6.14
CA VAL A 128 6.73 -10.71 -5.23
C VAL A 128 7.64 -9.82 -6.06
N SER A 129 7.50 -8.51 -5.88
CA SER A 129 8.33 -7.51 -6.54
C SER A 129 9.42 -7.05 -5.59
N ILE A 130 10.66 -7.39 -5.88
CA ILE A 130 11.83 -6.93 -5.13
C ILE A 130 12.29 -5.60 -5.72
N LYS A 131 12.28 -4.58 -4.86
CA LYS A 131 12.76 -3.22 -5.16
C LYS A 131 14.02 -2.99 -4.34
N ALA A 132 15.16 -3.35 -4.91
CA ALA A 132 16.44 -3.25 -4.26
C ALA A 132 17.23 -2.05 -4.78
N ASP A 133 18.03 -1.45 -3.89
CA ASP A 133 19.04 -0.48 -4.27
C ASP A 133 20.10 -1.18 -5.13
N ARG A 134 20.67 -0.45 -6.09
CA ARG A 134 21.69 -0.98 -7.00
C ARG A 134 22.97 -1.43 -6.29
N ASP A 135 23.25 -0.86 -5.11
CA ASP A 135 24.47 -1.12 -4.34
C ASP A 135 24.31 -2.30 -3.36
N VAL A 136 23.10 -2.91 -3.29
CA VAL A 136 22.82 -4.05 -2.41
C VAL A 136 23.66 -5.26 -2.83
N PRO A 137 24.35 -5.91 -1.89
CA PRO A 137 25.11 -7.13 -2.17
C PRO A 137 24.20 -8.23 -2.74
N PHE A 138 24.67 -8.90 -3.79
CA PHE A 138 23.91 -10.00 -4.40
C PHE A 138 23.59 -11.14 -3.41
N GLY A 139 24.47 -11.37 -2.43
CA GLY A 139 24.24 -12.36 -1.36
C GLY A 139 22.91 -12.14 -0.64
N MET A 140 22.62 -10.89 -0.21
CA MET A 140 21.35 -10.56 0.45
C MET A 140 20.14 -10.82 -0.46
N ILE A 141 20.23 -10.49 -1.75
CA ILE A 141 19.16 -10.76 -2.70
C ILE A 141 18.97 -12.28 -2.90
N ALA A 142 20.06 -13.06 -2.89
CA ALA A 142 19.99 -14.50 -2.98
C ALA A 142 19.31 -15.14 -1.75
N GLU A 143 19.62 -14.65 -0.55
CA GLU A 143 18.99 -15.08 0.71
C GLU A 143 17.49 -14.75 0.72
N ILE A 144 17.10 -13.52 0.34
CA ILE A 144 15.69 -13.14 0.18
C ILE A 144 14.97 -14.08 -0.80
N LYS A 145 15.59 -14.35 -1.94
CA LYS A 145 15.04 -15.26 -2.94
C LYS A 145 14.88 -16.68 -2.40
N GLN A 146 15.83 -17.16 -1.63
CA GLN A 146 15.76 -18.48 -0.98
C GLN A 146 14.60 -18.54 0.04
N ALA A 147 14.43 -17.49 0.87
CA ALA A 147 13.31 -17.38 1.80
C ALA A 147 11.94 -17.37 1.08
N LEU A 148 11.85 -16.66 -0.05
CA LEU A 148 10.65 -16.65 -0.91
C LEU A 148 10.35 -18.01 -1.53
N GLN A 149 11.36 -18.74 -1.96
CA GLN A 149 11.19 -20.10 -2.48
C GLN A 149 10.67 -21.07 -1.41
N GLN A 150 11.17 -20.98 -0.19
CA GLN A 150 10.69 -21.77 0.96
C GLN A 150 9.22 -21.47 1.30
N SER A 151 8.75 -20.27 0.97
CA SER A 151 7.35 -19.85 1.17
C SER A 151 6.46 -20.12 -0.05
N PHE A 152 6.94 -20.87 -1.03
CA PHE A 152 6.24 -21.14 -2.30
C PHE A 152 5.85 -19.88 -3.08
N ALA A 153 6.56 -18.77 -2.88
CA ALA A 153 6.43 -17.56 -3.67
C ALA A 153 7.37 -17.58 -4.88
N LEU A 154 7.02 -18.41 -5.87
CA LEU A 154 7.90 -18.73 -7.00
C LEU A 154 7.96 -17.63 -8.07
N LYS A 155 6.97 -16.74 -8.12
CA LYS A 155 6.93 -15.63 -9.08
C LYS A 155 7.61 -14.42 -8.46
N VAL A 156 8.87 -14.22 -8.78
CA VAL A 156 9.67 -13.08 -8.32
C VAL A 156 9.95 -12.16 -9.49
N ASN A 157 9.73 -10.87 -9.28
CA ASN A 157 10.05 -9.80 -10.21
C ASN A 157 11.03 -8.81 -9.58
N TYR A 158 11.96 -8.32 -10.38
CA TYR A 158 12.90 -7.26 -9.96
C TYR A 158 12.47 -5.93 -10.57
N SER A 159 12.31 -4.91 -9.75
CA SER A 159 12.00 -3.58 -10.23
C SER A 159 13.27 -2.89 -10.73
N ALA A 160 13.19 -2.29 -11.91
CA ALA A 160 14.26 -1.49 -12.47
C ALA A 160 13.71 -0.18 -13.05
N GLY A 161 14.51 0.88 -13.03
CA GLY A 161 14.20 2.14 -13.67
C GLY A 161 14.51 2.07 -15.16
N LYS A 162 13.77 2.84 -15.98
CA LYS A 162 14.06 2.92 -17.41
C LYS A 162 15.36 3.70 -17.63
N LYS A 163 16.29 3.11 -18.36
CA LYS A 163 17.48 3.81 -18.82
C LYS A 163 17.05 4.91 -19.76
N LYS A 164 17.42 6.16 -19.43
CA LYS A 164 17.23 7.33 -20.31
C LYS A 164 18.23 7.32 -21.44
#